data_6a3b78275f1b0772a42cef7c7a78c896
#
_entry.id   6a3b78275f1b0772a42cef7c7a78c896
#
_cell.length_a   1.000
_cell.length_b   1.000
_cell.length_c   1.000
_cell.angle_alpha   90.00
_cell.angle_beta   90.00
_cell.angle_gamma   90.00
#
_symmetry.space_group_name_H-M   'P 1'
#
loop_
_entity.id
_entity.type
_entity.pdbx_description
1 polymer ?
#
loop_
_entity_poly.entity_id
_entity_poly.type
_entity_poly.pdbx_seq_one_letter_code
_entity_poly.pdbx_strand_id
1 'polypeptide(L)'
;TVFSYEYGKELAEHAVAAGVQVKIHIKVDTGMSRIGFLYQVPERDAAVIDEIEDVCHMKGLYPEGIFTHFSVSDEGEPGDFFTENQFEDFMGAIGMLKRRGIDFKLRHCSNSGAILDYPDMQLDMVRPGIILYGLLPSNCMRRPLNLIPAMELKTVISMIKTVEENTSVSYGRCFVTQRKTRLATVPIGYADGYPRLLHDHADMLVCGKRARV
;
A
#
# COMPACT_ATOMS: atom_id res chain seq x y z
N THR A 1 13.82 -7.54 5.63
CA THR A 1 13.81 -6.10 5.95
C THR A 1 14.31 -5.89 7.37
N VAL A 2 15.28 -4.99 7.56
CA VAL A 2 15.72 -4.53 8.88
C VAL A 2 15.28 -3.09 9.06
N PHE A 3 14.63 -2.80 10.19
CA PHE A 3 13.95 -1.54 10.43
C PHE A 3 14.27 -0.92 11.81
N SER A 4 15.11 -1.56 12.61
CA SER A 4 15.70 -1.02 13.83
C SER A 4 17.05 -1.70 14.12
N TYR A 5 17.84 -1.08 14.97
CA TYR A 5 19.13 -1.63 15.43
C TYR A 5 18.95 -2.94 16.18
N GLU A 6 18.00 -3.00 17.12
CA GLU A 6 17.72 -4.18 17.94
C GLU A 6 17.32 -5.39 17.09
N TYR A 7 16.42 -5.17 16.12
CA TYR A 7 16.02 -6.21 15.18
C TYR A 7 17.18 -6.67 14.30
N GLY A 8 18.02 -5.76 13.85
CA GLY A 8 19.25 -6.08 13.10
C GLY A 8 20.19 -6.95 13.90
N LYS A 9 20.40 -6.59 15.17
CA LYS A 9 21.26 -7.34 16.09
C LYS A 9 20.74 -8.75 16.35
N GLU A 10 19.47 -8.90 16.68
CA GLU A 10 18.83 -10.21 16.89
C GLU A 10 18.95 -11.10 15.64
N LEU A 11 18.66 -10.54 14.48
CA LEU A 11 18.80 -11.25 13.20
C LEU A 11 20.24 -11.69 12.94
N ALA A 12 21.22 -10.83 13.23
CA ALA A 12 22.64 -11.14 13.08
C ALA A 12 23.08 -12.30 13.99
N GLU A 13 22.66 -12.27 15.26
CA GLU A 13 22.94 -13.36 16.22
C GLU A 13 22.38 -14.70 15.74
N HIS A 14 21.15 -14.73 15.27
CA HIS A 14 20.54 -15.93 14.69
C HIS A 14 21.21 -16.40 13.41
N ALA A 15 21.61 -15.49 12.53
CA ALA A 15 22.32 -15.82 11.30
C ALA A 15 23.68 -16.45 11.60
N VAL A 16 24.42 -15.89 12.56
CA VAL A 16 25.72 -16.44 13.00
C VAL A 16 25.55 -17.81 13.63
N ALA A 17 24.55 -17.99 14.50
CA ALA A 17 24.28 -19.28 15.15
C ALA A 17 23.90 -20.37 14.13
N ALA A 18 23.19 -20.00 13.08
CA ALA A 18 22.80 -20.90 12.00
C ALA A 18 23.92 -21.12 10.95
N GLY A 19 25.04 -20.40 11.04
CA GLY A 19 26.14 -20.49 10.09
C GLY A 19 25.80 -19.96 8.68
N VAL A 20 24.85 -19.02 8.57
CA VAL A 20 24.38 -18.45 7.31
C VAL A 20 24.66 -16.94 7.22
N GLN A 21 24.63 -16.41 5.99
CA GLN A 21 24.60 -14.98 5.76
C GLN A 21 23.23 -14.58 5.18
N VAL A 22 22.56 -13.63 5.84
CA VAL A 22 21.23 -13.16 5.44
C VAL A 22 21.35 -11.88 4.66
N LYS A 23 20.82 -11.86 3.44
CA LYS A 23 20.66 -10.64 2.64
C LYS A 23 19.55 -9.80 3.23
N ILE A 24 19.87 -8.53 3.50
CA ILE A 24 18.95 -7.60 4.12
C ILE A 24 18.72 -6.37 3.27
N HIS A 25 17.53 -5.79 3.42
CA HIS A 25 17.21 -4.43 2.97
C HIS A 25 16.94 -3.56 4.20
N ILE A 26 17.66 -2.46 4.29
CA ILE A 26 17.46 -1.45 5.35
C ILE A 26 16.21 -0.63 5.02
N LYS A 27 15.29 -0.50 5.98
CA LYS A 27 14.14 0.38 5.85
C LYS A 27 14.41 1.72 6.54
N VAL A 28 14.46 2.80 5.76
CA VAL A 28 14.51 4.18 6.26
C VAL A 28 13.09 4.74 6.31
N ASP A 29 12.75 5.40 7.40
CA ASP A 29 11.48 6.09 7.55
C ASP A 29 11.65 7.59 7.30
N THR A 30 11.27 8.01 6.12
CA THR A 30 11.33 9.41 5.67
C THR A 30 9.97 10.11 5.72
N GLY A 31 8.99 9.56 6.49
CA GLY A 31 7.69 10.22 6.65
C GLY A 31 6.47 9.31 6.61
N MET A 32 6.64 7.99 6.45
CA MET A 32 5.51 7.05 6.56
C MET A 32 5.15 6.76 8.02
N SER A 33 6.10 6.92 8.94
CA SER A 33 5.97 6.78 10.40
C SER A 33 5.33 5.45 10.86
N ARG A 34 5.66 4.36 10.13
CA ARG A 34 5.14 3.02 10.43
C ARG A 34 6.21 2.08 10.97
N ILE A 35 7.32 1.93 10.26
CA ILE A 35 8.52 1.18 10.62
C ILE A 35 9.72 1.79 9.90
N GLY A 36 10.92 1.63 10.45
CA GLY A 36 12.18 2.04 9.82
C GLY A 36 13.03 2.93 10.72
N PHE A 37 14.28 3.06 10.34
CA PHE A 37 15.22 4.01 10.94
C PHE A 37 14.74 5.42 10.62
N LEU A 38 14.44 6.20 11.65
CA LEU A 38 13.81 7.51 11.51
C LEU A 38 14.79 8.53 10.91
N TYR A 39 14.49 9.05 9.73
CA TYR A 39 15.25 10.05 9.03
C TYR A 39 14.31 10.99 8.26
N GLN A 40 13.69 11.93 8.99
CA GLN A 40 12.68 12.87 8.48
C GLN A 40 13.14 14.32 8.57
N VAL A 41 14.07 14.60 9.48
CA VAL A 41 14.71 15.91 9.65
C VAL A 41 16.20 15.65 9.72
N PRO A 42 16.95 15.80 8.62
CA PRO A 42 18.34 15.39 8.54
C PRO A 42 19.26 15.90 9.67
N GLU A 43 19.07 17.16 10.09
CA GLU A 43 19.88 17.77 11.14
C GLU A 43 19.60 17.15 12.53
N ARG A 44 18.35 16.78 12.80
CA ARG A 44 17.94 16.14 14.05
C ARG A 44 18.28 14.65 14.07
N ASP A 45 18.06 14.00 12.95
CA ASP A 45 18.02 12.54 12.85
C ASP A 45 19.36 11.96 12.34
N ALA A 46 20.41 12.78 12.21
CA ALA A 46 21.71 12.36 11.66
C ALA A 46 22.35 11.17 12.39
N ALA A 47 22.12 11.02 13.70
CA ALA A 47 22.65 9.92 14.49
C ALA A 47 22.15 8.54 14.06
N VAL A 48 20.98 8.44 13.41
CA VAL A 48 20.45 7.17 12.91
C VAL A 48 21.33 6.56 11.82
N ILE A 49 22.12 7.36 11.13
CA ILE A 49 23.07 6.90 10.13
C ILE A 49 24.16 6.01 10.78
N ASP A 50 24.55 6.32 12.01
CA ASP A 50 25.51 5.50 12.77
C ASP A 50 24.91 4.13 13.11
N GLU A 51 23.63 4.09 13.51
CA GLU A 51 22.91 2.84 13.77
C GLU A 51 22.79 1.96 12.51
N ILE A 52 22.50 2.59 11.36
CA ILE A 52 22.39 1.87 10.07
C ILE A 52 23.77 1.33 9.67
N GLU A 53 24.83 2.12 9.84
CA GLU A 53 26.21 1.70 9.56
C GLU A 53 26.58 0.49 10.41
N ASP A 54 26.33 0.55 11.72
CA ASP A 54 26.58 -0.57 12.64
C ASP A 54 25.87 -1.85 12.19
N VAL A 55 24.57 -1.74 11.85
CA VAL A 55 23.78 -2.88 11.33
C VAL A 55 24.40 -3.45 10.04
N CYS A 56 24.84 -2.59 9.13
CA CYS A 56 25.45 -3.02 7.88
C CYS A 56 26.77 -3.78 8.09
N HIS A 57 27.47 -3.54 9.19
CA HIS A 57 28.72 -4.23 9.52
C HIS A 57 28.54 -5.48 10.42
N MET A 58 27.33 -5.79 10.86
CA MET A 58 27.06 -6.96 11.70
C MET A 58 27.40 -8.27 10.99
N LYS A 59 28.17 -9.12 11.66
CA LYS A 59 28.48 -10.47 11.15
C LYS A 59 27.19 -11.27 10.93
N GLY A 60 27.10 -11.97 9.81
CA GLY A 60 25.91 -12.75 9.44
C GLY A 60 24.91 -11.98 8.60
N LEU A 61 25.04 -10.65 8.46
CA LEU A 61 24.20 -9.85 7.58
C LEU A 61 24.96 -9.44 6.31
N TYR A 62 24.21 -9.28 5.22
CA TYR A 62 24.68 -8.70 3.97
C TYR A 62 23.71 -7.61 3.52
N PRO A 63 24.10 -6.33 3.60
CA PRO A 63 23.24 -5.20 3.22
C PRO A 63 23.11 -5.11 1.70
N GLU A 64 22.15 -5.84 1.12
CA GLU A 64 21.92 -5.87 -0.33
C GLU A 64 21.15 -4.63 -0.80
N GLY A 65 20.24 -4.11 0.00
CA GLY A 65 19.41 -2.98 -0.41
C GLY A 65 19.02 -2.03 0.70
N ILE A 66 18.48 -0.88 0.26
CA ILE A 66 17.92 0.16 1.13
C ILE A 66 16.64 0.71 0.51
N PHE A 67 15.65 1.04 1.35
CA PHE A 67 14.39 1.58 0.83
C PHE A 67 13.66 2.49 1.81
N THR A 68 12.80 3.34 1.24
CA THR A 68 11.76 4.06 1.94
C THR A 68 10.38 3.73 1.37
N HIS A 69 9.31 4.33 1.89
CA HIS A 69 7.95 4.17 1.41
C HIS A 69 7.22 5.52 1.43
N PHE A 70 6.72 5.92 0.29
CA PHE A 70 5.99 7.18 0.15
C PHE A 70 4.60 7.10 0.77
N SER A 71 4.19 8.18 1.43
CA SER A 71 2.92 8.25 2.15
C SER A 71 1.76 8.73 1.29
N VAL A 72 2.04 9.69 0.37
CA VAL A 72 1.00 10.47 -0.35
C VAL A 72 1.28 10.55 -1.85
N SER A 73 2.07 9.61 -2.39
CA SER A 73 2.42 9.60 -3.82
C SER A 73 1.25 9.30 -4.76
N ASP A 74 0.06 9.10 -4.25
CA ASP A 74 -1.18 8.85 -4.97
C ASP A 74 -2.24 9.95 -4.75
N GLU A 75 -1.85 11.09 -4.15
CA GLU A 75 -2.76 12.20 -3.89
C GLU A 75 -2.68 13.33 -4.95
N GLY A 76 -1.89 13.12 -6.03
CA GLY A 76 -1.69 14.12 -7.07
C GLY A 76 -0.90 15.34 -6.56
N GLU A 77 -1.20 16.55 -7.10
CA GLU A 77 -0.48 17.78 -6.77
C GLU A 77 -0.39 18.09 -5.26
N PRO A 78 -1.41 17.90 -4.42
CA PRO A 78 -1.30 18.10 -2.99
C PRO A 78 -0.23 17.22 -2.32
N GLY A 79 0.07 16.05 -2.88
CA GLY A 79 1.07 15.13 -2.35
C GLY A 79 2.51 15.38 -2.82
N ASP A 80 2.72 16.24 -3.83
CA ASP A 80 4.01 16.40 -4.50
C ASP A 80 5.11 16.83 -3.54
N PHE A 81 4.92 17.93 -2.83
CA PHE A 81 5.93 18.49 -1.93
C PHE A 81 6.39 17.49 -0.88
N PHE A 82 5.45 16.76 -0.27
CA PHE A 82 5.81 15.78 0.76
C PHE A 82 6.51 14.55 0.16
N THR A 83 6.09 14.10 -1.02
CA THR A 83 6.71 12.96 -1.72
C THR A 83 8.13 13.30 -2.16
N GLU A 84 8.35 14.51 -2.68
CA GLU A 84 9.67 15.01 -3.08
C GLU A 84 10.60 15.12 -1.87
N ASN A 85 10.16 15.70 -0.76
CA ASN A 85 10.94 15.76 0.48
C ASN A 85 11.29 14.36 1.00
N GLN A 86 10.35 13.41 1.00
CA GLN A 86 10.64 12.02 1.36
C GLN A 86 11.75 11.40 0.49
N PHE A 87 11.73 11.72 -0.80
CA PHE A 87 12.74 11.25 -1.74
C PHE A 87 14.10 11.91 -1.49
N GLU A 88 14.13 13.23 -1.29
CA GLU A 88 15.36 13.98 -0.99
C GLU A 88 16.02 13.49 0.30
N ASP A 89 15.25 13.30 1.37
CA ASP A 89 15.75 12.75 2.64
C ASP A 89 16.31 11.34 2.44
N PHE A 90 15.61 10.51 1.69
CA PHE A 90 16.08 9.16 1.36
C PHE A 90 17.39 9.17 0.59
N MET A 91 17.51 10.01 -0.42
CA MET A 91 18.76 10.16 -1.19
C MET A 91 19.88 10.78 -0.34
N GLY A 92 19.54 11.68 0.59
CA GLY A 92 20.45 12.22 1.57
C GLY A 92 21.06 11.16 2.48
N ALA A 93 20.20 10.28 3.04
CA ALA A 93 20.65 9.15 3.88
C ALA A 93 21.58 8.20 3.09
N ILE A 94 21.21 7.85 1.85
CA ILE A 94 22.05 7.03 0.96
C ILE A 94 23.41 7.71 0.72
N GLY A 95 23.40 9.03 0.46
CA GLY A 95 24.63 9.80 0.24
C GLY A 95 25.54 9.81 1.46
N MET A 96 24.97 9.89 2.67
CA MET A 96 25.75 9.82 3.91
C MET A 96 26.36 8.44 4.10
N LEU A 97 25.60 7.38 3.92
CA LEU A 97 26.08 6.00 4.03
C LEU A 97 27.17 5.68 2.98
N LYS A 98 27.01 6.18 1.75
CA LYS A 98 28.00 6.03 0.70
C LYS A 98 29.33 6.69 1.03
N ARG A 99 29.31 7.90 1.66
CA ARG A 99 30.55 8.56 2.14
C ARG A 99 31.26 7.77 3.24
N ARG A 100 30.55 6.87 3.94
CA ARG A 100 31.09 5.95 4.95
C ARG A 100 31.51 4.58 4.35
N GLY A 101 31.45 4.45 3.02
CA GLY A 101 31.86 3.23 2.31
C GLY A 101 30.78 2.17 2.18
N ILE A 102 29.52 2.49 2.54
CA ILE A 102 28.38 1.58 2.39
C ILE A 102 27.64 1.93 1.11
N ASP A 103 27.69 1.03 0.12
CA ASP A 103 26.97 1.17 -1.15
C ASP A 103 25.98 0.00 -1.31
N PHE A 104 24.72 0.32 -1.61
CA PHE A 104 23.67 -0.66 -1.75
C PHE A 104 23.44 -1.02 -3.20
N LYS A 105 23.36 -2.31 -3.49
CA LYS A 105 23.06 -2.81 -4.82
C LYS A 105 21.65 -2.43 -5.31
N LEU A 106 20.69 -2.38 -4.38
CA LEU A 106 19.28 -2.13 -4.68
C LEU A 106 18.72 -0.99 -3.82
N ARG A 107 18.39 0.11 -4.46
CA ARG A 107 17.72 1.26 -3.83
C ARG A 107 16.31 1.33 -4.37
N HIS A 108 15.31 1.49 -3.51
CA HIS A 108 13.93 1.52 -3.96
C HIS A 108 13.00 2.31 -3.04
N CYS A 109 12.09 3.08 -3.63
CA CYS A 109 11.12 3.89 -2.89
C CYS A 109 9.72 3.78 -3.49
N SER A 110 9.59 3.58 -4.81
CA SER A 110 8.33 3.69 -5.53
C SER A 110 7.36 2.57 -5.21
N ASN A 111 6.21 2.94 -4.66
CA ASN A 111 4.99 2.15 -4.53
C ASN A 111 4.14 2.29 -5.81
N SER A 112 2.90 1.80 -5.81
CA SER A 112 2.01 1.85 -6.98
C SER A 112 1.75 3.29 -7.47
N GLY A 113 1.56 4.26 -6.57
CA GLY A 113 1.37 5.67 -6.93
C GLY A 113 2.61 6.25 -7.59
N ALA A 114 3.77 6.07 -6.95
CA ALA A 114 5.01 6.61 -7.46
C ALA A 114 5.48 5.95 -8.78
N ILE A 115 5.16 4.68 -9.01
CA ILE A 115 5.42 4.03 -10.30
C ILE A 115 4.73 4.76 -11.44
N LEU A 116 3.51 5.25 -11.21
CA LEU A 116 2.71 5.92 -12.23
C LEU A 116 3.10 7.40 -12.37
N ASP A 117 3.18 8.13 -11.26
CA ASP A 117 3.26 9.59 -11.29
C ASP A 117 4.66 10.17 -11.12
N TYR A 118 5.63 9.39 -10.58
CA TYR A 118 7.02 9.84 -10.33
C TYR A 118 8.05 8.91 -10.98
N PRO A 119 8.10 8.81 -12.31
CA PRO A 119 9.01 7.89 -13.02
C PRO A 119 10.50 8.14 -12.71
N ASP A 120 10.87 9.38 -12.42
CA ASP A 120 12.26 9.75 -12.11
C ASP A 120 12.72 9.27 -10.71
N MET A 121 11.78 8.80 -9.87
CA MET A 121 12.06 8.28 -8.53
C MET A 121 12.10 6.73 -8.48
N GLN A 122 12.12 6.03 -9.60
CA GLN A 122 12.03 4.55 -9.61
C GLN A 122 13.27 3.85 -9.09
N LEU A 123 14.44 4.45 -9.25
CA LEU A 123 15.73 3.91 -8.85
C LEU A 123 16.01 2.50 -9.44
N ASP A 124 16.54 1.57 -8.60
CA ASP A 124 16.95 0.25 -9.08
C ASP A 124 15.82 -0.79 -9.09
N MET A 125 14.76 -0.57 -8.32
CA MET A 125 13.62 -1.48 -8.18
C MET A 125 12.34 -0.73 -7.81
N VAL A 126 11.20 -1.23 -8.29
CA VAL A 126 9.88 -0.72 -7.93
C VAL A 126 9.06 -1.80 -7.21
N ARG A 127 8.07 -1.38 -6.43
CA ARG A 127 7.20 -2.26 -5.65
C ARG A 127 5.73 -2.05 -6.03
N PRO A 128 5.28 -2.61 -7.16
CA PRO A 128 3.87 -2.56 -7.52
C PRO A 128 3.06 -3.34 -6.50
N GLY A 129 2.02 -2.71 -5.97
CA GLY A 129 1.08 -3.30 -5.02
C GLY A 129 -0.30 -3.38 -5.67
N ILE A 130 -1.18 -2.44 -5.36
CA ILE A 130 -2.59 -2.45 -5.77
C ILE A 130 -2.78 -2.47 -7.30
N ILE A 131 -1.86 -1.91 -8.07
CA ILE A 131 -1.93 -1.93 -9.54
C ILE A 131 -1.83 -3.34 -10.11
N LEU A 132 -1.19 -4.30 -9.42
CA LEU A 132 -1.15 -5.71 -9.83
C LEU A 132 -2.52 -6.39 -9.73
N TYR A 133 -3.40 -5.85 -8.88
CA TYR A 133 -4.78 -6.32 -8.76
C TYR A 133 -5.74 -5.64 -9.73
N GLY A 134 -5.20 -4.77 -10.60
CA GLY A 134 -6.00 -4.07 -11.60
C GLY A 134 -6.75 -2.86 -11.04
N LEU A 135 -6.30 -2.28 -9.94
CA LEU A 135 -6.90 -1.13 -9.29
C LEU A 135 -5.91 0.03 -9.24
N LEU A 136 -6.39 1.24 -9.50
CA LEU A 136 -5.60 2.46 -9.27
C LEU A 136 -5.45 2.73 -7.77
N PRO A 137 -4.32 3.31 -7.32
CA PRO A 137 -4.11 3.66 -5.91
C PRO A 137 -5.13 4.67 -5.40
N SER A 138 -5.51 5.65 -6.22
CA SER A 138 -6.52 6.65 -5.93
C SER A 138 -7.15 7.19 -7.22
N ASN A 139 -8.16 8.05 -7.06
CA ASN A 139 -8.76 8.80 -8.17
C ASN A 139 -7.97 10.08 -8.55
N CYS A 140 -6.91 10.41 -7.81
CA CYS A 140 -6.10 11.60 -8.00
C CYS A 140 -4.87 11.34 -8.89
N MET A 141 -4.72 10.14 -9.44
CA MET A 141 -3.59 9.78 -10.30
C MET A 141 -3.55 10.64 -11.56
N ARG A 142 -2.40 11.24 -11.85
CA ARG A 142 -2.17 12.08 -13.04
C ARG A 142 -1.96 11.25 -14.31
N ARG A 143 -1.43 10.04 -14.15
CA ARG A 143 -1.14 9.10 -15.25
C ARG A 143 -1.86 7.77 -15.04
N PRO A 144 -3.21 7.76 -15.07
CA PRO A 144 -3.95 6.53 -14.86
C PRO A 144 -3.69 5.54 -16.00
N LEU A 145 -3.54 4.27 -15.63
CA LEU A 145 -3.44 3.17 -16.58
C LEU A 145 -4.81 2.52 -16.78
N ASN A 146 -5.04 1.97 -17.98
CA ASN A 146 -6.17 1.10 -18.24
C ASN A 146 -5.87 -0.29 -17.62
N LEU A 147 -6.24 -0.45 -16.35
CA LEU A 147 -6.01 -1.68 -15.60
C LEU A 147 -7.21 -2.62 -15.74
N ILE A 148 -6.94 -3.92 -15.78
CA ILE A 148 -7.98 -4.95 -15.77
C ILE A 148 -8.03 -5.55 -14.36
N PRO A 149 -9.17 -5.44 -13.65
CA PRO A 149 -9.32 -6.05 -12.33
C PRO A 149 -9.01 -7.55 -12.34
N ALA A 150 -8.16 -7.98 -11.43
CA ALA A 150 -7.76 -9.38 -11.29
C ALA A 150 -8.78 -10.21 -10.50
N MET A 151 -9.71 -9.53 -9.78
CA MET A 151 -10.75 -10.17 -8.96
C MET A 151 -12.14 -9.79 -9.44
N GLU A 152 -13.05 -10.75 -9.43
CA GLU A 152 -14.45 -10.57 -9.70
C GLU A 152 -15.28 -11.29 -8.64
N LEU A 153 -16.21 -10.58 -8.00
CA LEU A 153 -17.15 -11.17 -7.05
C LEU A 153 -18.42 -11.57 -7.78
N LYS A 154 -18.75 -12.87 -7.75
CA LYS A 154 -19.95 -13.44 -8.38
C LYS A 154 -20.88 -14.05 -7.37
N THR A 155 -22.17 -13.93 -7.65
CA THR A 155 -23.22 -14.57 -6.87
C THR A 155 -24.39 -14.96 -7.81
N VAL A 156 -25.43 -15.60 -7.28
CA VAL A 156 -26.63 -15.98 -8.00
C VAL A 156 -27.86 -15.31 -7.39
N ILE A 157 -28.90 -15.14 -8.16
CA ILE A 157 -30.19 -14.70 -7.61
C ILE A 157 -30.90 -15.93 -7.02
N SER A 158 -31.14 -15.92 -5.71
CA SER A 158 -31.85 -16.99 -5.01
C SER A 158 -33.37 -16.83 -5.01
N MET A 159 -33.87 -15.58 -5.10
CA MET A 159 -35.30 -15.27 -5.12
C MET A 159 -35.56 -13.97 -5.87
N ILE A 160 -36.70 -13.93 -6.60
CA ILE A 160 -37.24 -12.70 -7.16
C ILE A 160 -38.68 -12.55 -6.66
N LYS A 161 -39.01 -11.36 -6.17
CA LYS A 161 -40.39 -10.99 -5.82
C LYS A 161 -40.73 -9.59 -6.30
N THR A 162 -42.00 -9.34 -6.50
CA THR A 162 -42.53 -8.01 -6.80
C THR A 162 -43.24 -7.49 -5.56
N VAL A 163 -42.96 -6.29 -5.18
CA VAL A 163 -43.60 -5.58 -4.05
C VAL A 163 -44.26 -4.30 -4.55
N GLU A 164 -45.29 -3.87 -3.86
CA GLU A 164 -46.00 -2.64 -4.20
C GLU A 164 -45.24 -1.40 -3.71
N GLU A 165 -45.67 -0.24 -4.12
CA GLU A 165 -45.18 1.05 -3.62
C GLU A 165 -45.31 1.14 -2.10
N ASN A 166 -44.46 1.93 -1.44
CA ASN A 166 -44.40 2.10 0.01
C ASN A 166 -44.07 0.83 0.82
N THR A 167 -43.48 -0.16 0.20
CA THR A 167 -42.99 -1.36 0.90
C THR A 167 -41.56 -1.15 1.40
N SER A 168 -41.37 -1.31 2.71
CA SER A 168 -40.02 -1.26 3.31
C SER A 168 -39.26 -2.56 3.12
N VAL A 169 -37.93 -2.46 2.93
CA VAL A 169 -37.05 -3.60 2.65
C VAL A 169 -35.96 -3.70 3.72
N SER A 170 -35.73 -4.93 4.19
CA SER A 170 -34.61 -5.31 5.06
C SER A 170 -34.53 -4.60 6.42
N TYR A 171 -33.43 -4.85 7.14
CA TYR A 171 -33.18 -4.31 8.47
C TYR A 171 -33.10 -2.77 8.49
N GLY A 172 -33.70 -2.17 9.50
CA GLY A 172 -33.73 -0.73 9.67
C GLY A 172 -34.71 -0.02 8.74
N ARG A 173 -35.31 -0.73 7.77
CA ARG A 173 -36.27 -0.16 6.81
C ARG A 173 -35.73 1.09 6.08
N CYS A 174 -34.43 1.10 5.82
CA CYS A 174 -33.75 2.25 5.21
C CYS A 174 -34.20 2.50 3.77
N PHE A 175 -34.58 1.44 3.06
CA PHE A 175 -35.14 1.54 1.73
C PHE A 175 -36.65 1.30 1.73
N VAL A 176 -37.40 2.21 1.12
CA VAL A 176 -38.85 2.10 0.91
C VAL A 176 -39.12 2.30 -0.58
N THR A 177 -39.87 1.38 -1.17
CA THR A 177 -40.19 1.42 -2.61
C THR A 177 -41.07 2.63 -2.94
N GLN A 178 -40.70 3.39 -3.97
CA GLN A 178 -41.44 4.55 -4.46
C GLN A 178 -42.36 4.20 -5.65
N ARG A 179 -42.40 2.94 -6.03
CA ARG A 179 -43.24 2.38 -7.11
C ARG A 179 -43.26 0.87 -6.99
N LYS A 180 -44.12 0.21 -7.72
CA LYS A 180 -44.10 -1.23 -7.86
C LYS A 180 -42.73 -1.70 -8.33
N THR A 181 -42.04 -2.49 -7.51
CA THR A 181 -40.62 -2.81 -7.65
C THR A 181 -40.36 -4.31 -7.64
N ARG A 182 -39.52 -4.79 -8.55
CA ARG A 182 -38.99 -6.17 -8.52
C ARG A 182 -37.72 -6.17 -7.66
N LEU A 183 -37.71 -7.00 -6.63
CA LEU A 183 -36.56 -7.24 -5.75
C LEU A 183 -35.95 -8.59 -6.06
N ALA A 184 -34.62 -8.62 -6.16
CA ALA A 184 -33.83 -9.83 -6.27
C ALA A 184 -33.06 -10.04 -4.97
N THR A 185 -33.19 -11.22 -4.38
CA THR A 185 -32.37 -11.62 -3.21
C THR A 185 -31.17 -12.41 -3.70
N VAL A 186 -29.98 -12.05 -3.22
CA VAL A 186 -28.72 -12.72 -3.49
C VAL A 186 -28.12 -13.27 -2.19
N PRO A 187 -27.56 -14.50 -2.19
CA PRO A 187 -27.02 -15.13 -0.98
C PRO A 187 -25.60 -14.67 -0.69
N ILE A 188 -25.43 -13.35 -0.55
CA ILE A 188 -24.20 -12.70 -0.10
C ILE A 188 -24.56 -11.47 0.73
N GLY A 189 -23.86 -11.26 1.84
CA GLY A 189 -24.11 -10.14 2.73
C GLY A 189 -22.95 -9.89 3.66
N TYR A 190 -23.18 -9.08 4.69
CA TYR A 190 -22.13 -8.66 5.62
C TYR A 190 -21.52 -9.81 6.41
N ALA A 191 -22.23 -10.91 6.61
CA ALA A 191 -21.68 -12.12 7.23
C ALA A 191 -20.60 -12.79 6.35
N ASP A 192 -20.59 -12.51 5.04
CA ASP A 192 -19.63 -13.00 4.06
C ASP A 192 -18.51 -11.97 3.78
N GLY A 193 -18.49 -10.85 4.51
CA GLY A 193 -17.53 -9.77 4.31
C GLY A 193 -17.98 -8.68 3.32
N TYR A 194 -19.22 -8.74 2.78
CA TYR A 194 -19.75 -7.67 1.93
C TYR A 194 -20.11 -6.45 2.80
N PRO A 195 -19.44 -5.29 2.63
CA PRO A 195 -19.61 -4.16 3.55
C PRO A 195 -21.04 -3.62 3.57
N ARG A 196 -21.63 -3.52 4.75
CA ARG A 196 -22.97 -2.99 4.92
C ARG A 196 -23.11 -1.52 4.49
N LEU A 197 -22.00 -0.78 4.52
CA LEU A 197 -21.92 0.62 4.07
C LEU A 197 -22.10 0.78 2.55
N LEU A 198 -22.06 -0.32 1.78
CA LEU A 198 -22.33 -0.29 0.34
C LEU A 198 -23.82 -0.17 -0.01
N HIS A 199 -24.73 -0.26 0.98
CA HIS A 199 -26.14 0.06 0.82
C HIS A 199 -26.30 1.46 0.18
N ASP A 200 -27.09 1.58 -0.87
CA ASP A 200 -27.30 2.76 -1.71
C ASP A 200 -26.04 3.36 -2.39
N HIS A 201 -24.86 2.72 -2.24
CA HIS A 201 -23.61 3.18 -2.85
C HIS A 201 -23.02 2.21 -3.86
N ALA A 202 -23.51 0.97 -3.90
CA ALA A 202 -23.04 -0.04 -4.83
C ALA A 202 -24.15 -0.53 -5.77
N ASP A 203 -23.73 -1.03 -6.92
CA ASP A 203 -24.58 -1.70 -7.88
C ASP A 203 -24.09 -3.14 -8.10
N MET A 204 -25.01 -4.06 -8.34
CA MET A 204 -24.72 -5.39 -8.91
C MET A 204 -25.09 -5.43 -10.38
N LEU A 205 -24.34 -6.18 -11.16
CA LEU A 205 -24.66 -6.42 -12.57
C LEU A 205 -25.55 -7.65 -12.70
N VAL A 206 -26.71 -7.47 -13.26
CA VAL A 206 -27.66 -8.54 -13.58
C VAL A 206 -27.89 -8.54 -15.09
N CYS A 207 -27.42 -9.56 -15.80
CA CYS A 207 -27.46 -9.63 -17.27
C CYS A 207 -26.91 -8.34 -17.93
N GLY A 208 -25.79 -7.82 -17.42
CA GLY A 208 -25.13 -6.62 -17.93
C GLY A 208 -25.80 -5.29 -17.53
N LYS A 209 -26.88 -5.30 -16.78
CA LYS A 209 -27.58 -4.09 -16.30
C LYS A 209 -27.29 -3.85 -14.81
N ARG A 210 -27.10 -2.59 -14.45
CA ARG A 210 -26.90 -2.20 -13.05
C ARG A 210 -28.20 -2.31 -12.26
N ALA A 211 -28.12 -2.94 -11.10
CA ALA A 211 -29.18 -3.00 -10.10
C ALA A 211 -28.62 -2.49 -8.76
N ARG A 212 -29.28 -1.52 -8.16
CA ARG A 212 -28.89 -0.94 -6.87
C ARG A 212 -28.99 -1.96 -5.74
N VAL A 213 -28.00 -1.96 -4.85
CA VAL A 213 -27.98 -2.77 -3.63
C VAL A 213 -28.61 -2.00 -2.48
#